data_963abc0e5ff6487149542f67e94770dd
#
_entry.id   963abc0e5ff6487149542f67e94770dd
#
_cell.length_a   1.000
_cell.length_b   1.000
_cell.length_c   1.000
_cell.angle_alpha   90.00
_cell.angle_beta   90.00
_cell.angle_gamma   90.00
#
_symmetry.space_group_name_H-M   'P 1'
#
loop_
_entity.id
_entity.type
_entity.pdbx_description
1 polymer ?
#
loop_
_entity_poly.entity_id
_entity_poly.type
_entity_poly.pdbx_seq_one_letter_code
_entity_poly.pdbx_strand_id
1 'polypeptide(L)'
;MKLFKQVLTLLLCCFLVRFTAQAGSYDPSSQSDEQSPTPPVQHSPQELQQLVAPIALYPDALVAQVLAASTYPAEIVEADRWIENHSNIKGEELAKEVDKQPWDPSVKALTQFPSVLENMDKNLSWTSDLGDAYANEQQEVTDAIQVMRQQAHKAGRLDSNGQEKVTTQGNTIIIEPANPEVVYVPAYDPWLVYGEPIVAYPGWYPVPGIFLPGPGIGFGVGFGVGFFGGFGWGWHHWGCDWHGHRVIYNHNTYISHSRTIINRNNFNHRNFNHGNFNHGNASHGSRPGGGGPGFRGSSAPHFQPGTRSGAFSGFDHGGNVRGFSSRGRSSFGGGSHGGGFHGGGGGGRHR
;
A
#
# COMPACT_ATOMS: atom_id res chain seq x y z
N MET A 1 0.26 -1.14 75.55
CA MET A 1 -0.81 -1.23 74.53
C MET A 1 -1.75 -0.03 74.45
N LYS A 2 -1.96 0.74 75.49
CA LYS A 2 -2.86 1.92 75.42
C LYS A 2 -2.20 3.14 74.74
N LEU A 3 -0.88 3.34 74.95
CA LEU A 3 -0.16 4.47 74.34
C LEU A 3 -0.04 4.35 72.78
N PHE A 4 0.11 3.10 72.27
CA PHE A 4 0.24 2.86 70.85
C PHE A 4 -1.06 3.14 70.05
N LYS A 5 -2.20 2.87 70.71
CA LYS A 5 -3.52 3.22 70.10
C LYS A 5 -3.80 4.71 70.06
N GLN A 6 -3.34 5.49 71.06
CA GLN A 6 -3.51 6.93 71.06
C GLN A 6 -2.63 7.66 70.03
N VAL A 7 -1.41 7.21 69.79
CA VAL A 7 -0.53 7.75 68.78
C VAL A 7 -1.04 7.42 67.36
N LEU A 8 -1.57 6.23 67.15
CA LEU A 8 -2.15 5.81 65.85
C LEU A 8 -3.44 6.61 65.53
N THR A 9 -4.26 6.95 66.56
CA THR A 9 -5.48 7.75 66.34
C THR A 9 -5.14 9.23 66.03
N LEU A 10 -4.10 9.77 66.65
CA LEU A 10 -3.64 11.14 66.40
C LEU A 10 -3.00 11.32 65.01
N LEU A 11 -2.27 10.31 64.55
CA LEU A 11 -1.71 10.26 63.17
C LEU A 11 -2.82 10.14 62.12
N LEU A 12 -3.88 9.39 62.37
CA LEU A 12 -5.01 9.24 61.45
C LEU A 12 -5.86 10.51 61.36
N CYS A 13 -6.01 11.30 62.47
CA CYS A 13 -6.69 12.58 62.43
C CYS A 13 -5.92 13.67 61.70
N CYS A 14 -4.58 13.67 61.75
CA CYS A 14 -3.78 14.63 61.01
C CYS A 14 -3.77 14.40 59.46
N PHE A 15 -4.14 13.17 59.00
CA PHE A 15 -4.25 12.90 57.57
C PHE A 15 -5.60 13.31 56.95
N LEU A 16 -6.64 13.51 57.79
CA LEU A 16 -8.00 13.89 57.32
C LEU A 16 -8.27 15.40 57.25
N VAL A 17 -7.37 16.24 57.71
CA VAL A 17 -7.56 17.71 57.72
C VAL A 17 -6.88 18.44 56.58
N ARG A 18 -6.25 17.76 55.62
CA ARG A 18 -5.65 18.38 54.45
C ARG A 18 -6.45 18.23 53.14
N PHE A 19 -7.77 17.98 53.29
CA PHE A 19 -8.69 18.11 52.15
C PHE A 19 -9.47 19.45 52.32
N THR A 20 -8.74 20.55 52.37
CA THR A 20 -9.36 21.88 52.18
C THR A 20 -9.61 22.07 50.69
N ALA A 21 -10.87 22.28 50.36
CA ALA A 21 -11.40 22.64 49.08
C ALA A 21 -10.56 23.74 48.42
N GLN A 22 -9.80 23.37 47.41
CA GLN A 22 -9.28 24.29 46.42
C GLN A 22 -10.38 24.44 45.38
N ALA A 23 -11.26 25.42 45.62
CA ALA A 23 -12.14 25.96 44.61
C ALA A 23 -11.20 26.61 43.55
N GLY A 24 -10.71 25.81 42.61
CA GLY A 24 -10.02 26.28 41.45
C GLY A 24 -11.01 27.06 40.61
N SER A 25 -10.76 28.33 40.41
CA SER A 25 -11.40 29.15 39.41
C SER A 25 -11.36 28.41 38.08
N TYR A 26 -12.53 28.07 37.55
CA TYR A 26 -12.68 27.51 36.22
C TYR A 26 -12.33 28.63 35.23
N ASP A 27 -11.10 28.65 34.74
CA ASP A 27 -10.68 29.51 33.66
C ASP A 27 -11.14 28.87 32.35
N PRO A 28 -12.13 29.44 31.62
CA PRO A 28 -12.61 28.87 30.37
C PRO A 28 -11.64 29.08 29.20
N SER A 29 -10.42 29.55 29.47
CA SER A 29 -9.33 29.65 28.50
C SER A 29 -8.40 28.43 28.52
N SER A 30 -8.91 27.23 28.87
CA SER A 30 -8.19 26.01 28.56
C SER A 30 -8.00 25.98 27.05
N GLN A 31 -6.83 26.44 26.63
CA GLN A 31 -6.28 26.22 25.32
C GLN A 31 -6.56 24.75 24.96
N SER A 32 -7.44 24.53 23.98
CA SER A 32 -7.40 23.35 23.18
C SER A 32 -5.96 23.27 22.71
N ASP A 33 -5.20 22.31 23.25
CA ASP A 33 -3.98 21.88 22.63
C ASP A 33 -4.35 21.57 21.17
N GLU A 34 -4.15 22.52 20.29
CA GLU A 34 -4.04 22.28 18.87
C GLU A 34 -2.90 21.29 18.78
N GLN A 35 -3.26 20.00 18.71
CA GLN A 35 -2.34 18.98 18.30
C GLN A 35 -1.84 19.42 16.94
N SER A 36 -0.66 20.04 16.94
CA SER A 36 0.09 20.28 15.71
C SER A 36 0.06 18.97 14.93
N PRO A 37 -0.37 18.97 13.66
CA PRO A 37 -0.42 17.74 12.88
C PRO A 37 0.94 17.09 12.99
N THR A 38 0.97 15.87 13.49
CA THR A 38 2.18 15.06 13.57
C THR A 38 2.79 15.07 12.16
N PRO A 39 4.05 15.47 11.98
CA PRO A 39 4.67 15.43 10.66
C PRO A 39 4.46 14.04 10.06
N PRO A 40 4.18 13.91 8.77
CA PRO A 40 4.09 12.61 8.14
C PRO A 40 5.35 11.82 8.48
N VAL A 41 5.20 10.59 8.91
CA VAL A 41 6.32 9.69 9.20
C VAL A 41 7.03 9.48 7.87
N GLN A 42 8.21 10.07 7.71
CA GLN A 42 9.07 9.83 6.57
C GLN A 42 9.86 8.55 6.82
N HIS A 43 10.02 7.75 5.77
CA HIS A 43 10.87 6.57 5.85
C HIS A 43 12.33 6.99 6.01
N SER A 44 13.08 6.25 6.80
CA SER A 44 14.53 6.40 6.82
C SER A 44 15.15 5.93 5.49
N PRO A 45 16.35 6.41 5.12
CA PRO A 45 17.03 5.94 3.91
C PRO A 45 17.18 4.42 3.85
N GLN A 46 17.39 3.76 5.00
CA GLN A 46 17.50 2.30 5.10
C GLN A 46 16.18 1.59 4.84
N GLU A 47 15.07 2.10 5.35
CA GLU A 47 13.73 1.57 5.07
C GLU A 47 13.37 1.70 3.59
N LEU A 48 13.69 2.84 2.96
CA LEU A 48 13.49 3.01 1.52
C LEU A 48 14.37 2.06 0.70
N GLN A 49 15.63 1.83 1.09
CA GLN A 49 16.48 0.83 0.43
C GLN A 49 15.89 -0.57 0.53
N GLN A 50 15.38 -0.98 1.70
CA GLN A 50 14.68 -2.26 1.86
C GLN A 50 13.44 -2.34 0.96
N LEU A 51 12.69 -1.26 0.89
CA LEU A 51 11.44 -1.19 0.13
C LEU A 51 11.69 -1.30 -1.38
N VAL A 52 12.72 -0.63 -1.91
CA VAL A 52 13.01 -0.64 -3.35
C VAL A 52 13.91 -1.81 -3.79
N ALA A 53 14.57 -2.52 -2.85
CA ALA A 53 15.51 -3.59 -3.17
C ALA A 53 14.96 -4.64 -4.15
N PRO A 54 13.68 -5.08 -4.06
CA PRO A 54 13.14 -6.09 -4.97
C PRO A 54 13.01 -5.63 -6.44
N ILE A 55 13.09 -4.32 -6.71
CA ILE A 55 12.83 -3.75 -8.06
C ILE A 55 13.96 -2.85 -8.57
N ALA A 56 14.93 -2.47 -7.73
CA ALA A 56 15.91 -1.46 -8.10
C ALA A 56 16.77 -1.84 -9.32
N LEU A 57 16.95 -3.12 -9.60
CA LEU A 57 17.73 -3.62 -10.74
C LEU A 57 16.89 -3.90 -11.99
N TYR A 58 15.61 -3.61 -11.98
CA TYR A 58 14.77 -3.72 -13.18
C TYR A 58 15.11 -2.63 -14.20
N PRO A 59 14.86 -2.86 -15.49
CA PRO A 59 14.93 -1.83 -16.51
C PRO A 59 14.07 -0.61 -16.17
N ASP A 60 14.52 0.59 -16.52
CA ASP A 60 13.91 1.87 -16.10
C ASP A 60 12.41 1.95 -16.39
N ALA A 61 11.97 1.51 -17.57
CA ALA A 61 10.55 1.53 -17.91
C ALA A 61 9.72 0.56 -17.03
N LEU A 62 10.30 -0.58 -16.60
CA LEU A 62 9.62 -1.51 -15.70
C LEU A 62 9.56 -0.94 -14.28
N VAL A 63 10.64 -0.31 -13.79
CA VAL A 63 10.61 0.42 -12.52
C VAL A 63 9.51 1.48 -12.53
N ALA A 64 9.40 2.25 -13.61
CA ALA A 64 8.35 3.27 -13.76
C ALA A 64 6.95 2.67 -13.65
N GLN A 65 6.71 1.54 -14.33
CA GLN A 65 5.43 0.84 -14.27
C GLN A 65 5.13 0.32 -12.87
N VAL A 66 6.10 -0.31 -12.19
CA VAL A 66 5.93 -0.85 -10.84
C VAL A 66 5.64 0.26 -9.83
N LEU A 67 6.39 1.37 -9.86
CA LEU A 67 6.17 2.51 -8.96
C LEU A 67 4.79 3.13 -9.18
N ALA A 68 4.36 3.31 -10.42
CA ALA A 68 3.04 3.82 -10.73
C ALA A 68 1.93 2.85 -10.29
N ALA A 69 2.04 1.56 -10.65
CA ALA A 69 1.06 0.54 -10.34
C ALA A 69 0.94 0.24 -8.84
N SER A 70 2.03 0.39 -8.05
CA SER A 70 1.99 0.19 -6.61
C SER A 70 1.01 1.13 -5.90
N THR A 71 0.66 2.25 -6.52
CA THR A 71 -0.39 3.15 -6.03
C THR A 71 -1.82 2.61 -6.21
N TYR A 72 -1.99 1.49 -6.95
CA TYR A 72 -3.27 0.82 -7.21
C TYR A 72 -3.29 -0.64 -6.73
N PRO A 73 -3.01 -0.93 -5.45
CA PRO A 73 -2.84 -2.30 -4.98
C PRO A 73 -4.07 -3.20 -5.19
N ALA A 74 -5.28 -2.65 -5.18
CA ALA A 74 -6.49 -3.42 -5.47
C ALA A 74 -6.55 -3.86 -6.93
N GLU A 75 -6.17 -2.98 -7.87
CA GLU A 75 -6.17 -3.30 -9.30
C GLU A 75 -5.08 -4.33 -9.65
N ILE A 76 -3.95 -4.32 -8.93
CA ILE A 76 -2.90 -5.35 -9.07
C ILE A 76 -3.47 -6.73 -8.75
N VAL A 77 -4.17 -6.89 -7.63
CA VAL A 77 -4.82 -8.14 -7.24
C VAL A 77 -5.84 -8.59 -8.28
N GLU A 78 -6.64 -7.65 -8.80
CA GLU A 78 -7.61 -7.94 -9.86
C GLU A 78 -6.94 -8.38 -11.15
N ALA A 79 -5.88 -7.69 -11.56
CA ALA A 79 -5.15 -7.97 -12.79
C ALA A 79 -4.40 -9.32 -12.72
N ASP A 80 -3.76 -9.64 -11.60
CA ASP A 80 -3.07 -10.92 -11.41
C ASP A 80 -4.04 -12.10 -11.53
N ARG A 81 -5.16 -12.06 -10.82
CA ARG A 81 -6.22 -13.06 -10.91
C ARG A 81 -6.82 -13.16 -12.31
N TRP A 82 -6.95 -12.03 -12.99
CA TRP A 82 -7.45 -12.03 -14.35
C TRP A 82 -6.48 -12.71 -15.31
N ILE A 83 -5.18 -12.42 -15.21
CA ILE A 83 -4.11 -13.05 -15.99
C ILE A 83 -4.06 -14.56 -15.73
N GLU A 84 -4.13 -15.00 -14.47
CA GLU A 84 -4.19 -16.43 -14.11
C GLU A 84 -5.35 -17.15 -14.81
N ASN A 85 -6.54 -16.53 -14.82
CA ASN A 85 -7.74 -17.09 -15.47
C ASN A 85 -7.71 -17.03 -17.01
N HIS A 86 -6.82 -16.23 -17.60
CA HIS A 86 -6.69 -16.04 -19.04
C HIS A 86 -5.30 -16.46 -19.56
N SER A 87 -4.66 -17.43 -18.91
CA SER A 87 -3.31 -17.92 -19.25
C SER A 87 -3.18 -18.51 -20.66
N ASN A 88 -4.30 -18.81 -21.31
CA ASN A 88 -4.40 -19.31 -22.68
C ASN A 88 -4.25 -18.23 -23.76
N ILE A 89 -4.45 -16.94 -23.45
CA ILE A 89 -4.31 -15.84 -24.41
C ILE A 89 -2.96 -15.14 -24.25
N LYS A 90 -2.35 -14.70 -25.35
CA LYS A 90 -1.01 -14.11 -25.36
C LYS A 90 -0.87 -13.07 -26.49
N GLY A 91 0.19 -12.27 -26.42
CA GLY A 91 0.54 -11.33 -27.48
C GLY A 91 -0.56 -10.31 -27.74
N GLU A 92 -0.91 -10.10 -29.01
CA GLU A 92 -1.89 -9.10 -29.44
C GLU A 92 -3.31 -9.36 -28.88
N GLU A 93 -3.71 -10.63 -28.74
CA GLU A 93 -5.01 -10.99 -28.18
C GLU A 93 -5.08 -10.58 -26.71
N LEU A 94 -4.03 -10.88 -25.94
CA LEU A 94 -3.91 -10.43 -24.55
C LEU A 94 -4.00 -8.91 -24.46
N ALA A 95 -3.27 -8.19 -25.32
CA ALA A 95 -3.27 -6.73 -25.34
C ALA A 95 -4.68 -6.15 -25.56
N LYS A 96 -5.44 -6.71 -26.49
CA LYS A 96 -6.82 -6.28 -26.78
C LYS A 96 -7.79 -6.52 -25.62
N GLU A 97 -7.64 -7.62 -24.91
CA GLU A 97 -8.50 -7.94 -23.77
C GLU A 97 -8.12 -7.12 -22.52
N VAL A 98 -6.83 -6.89 -22.29
CA VAL A 98 -6.33 -6.00 -21.23
C VAL A 98 -6.77 -4.55 -21.47
N ASP A 99 -6.76 -4.09 -22.71
CA ASP A 99 -7.17 -2.71 -23.03
C ASP A 99 -8.60 -2.40 -22.62
N LYS A 100 -9.49 -3.39 -22.64
CA LYS A 100 -10.89 -3.27 -22.21
C LYS A 100 -11.08 -3.16 -20.70
N GLN A 101 -10.05 -3.52 -19.91
CA GLN A 101 -10.15 -3.49 -18.46
C GLN A 101 -10.16 -2.05 -17.93
N PRO A 102 -10.83 -1.77 -16.80
CA PRO A 102 -10.91 -0.43 -16.24
C PRO A 102 -9.68 0.01 -15.45
N TRP A 103 -8.59 -0.78 -15.50
CA TRP A 103 -7.38 -0.55 -14.71
C TRP A 103 -6.59 0.66 -15.17
N ASP A 104 -5.79 1.19 -14.24
CA ASP A 104 -4.80 2.22 -14.56
C ASP A 104 -3.83 1.74 -15.66
N PRO A 105 -3.35 2.63 -16.53
CA PRO A 105 -2.36 2.29 -17.56
C PRO A 105 -1.13 1.55 -17.03
N SER A 106 -0.66 1.85 -15.80
CA SER A 106 0.48 1.18 -15.18
C SER A 106 0.19 -0.28 -14.83
N VAL A 107 -0.99 -0.57 -14.34
CA VAL A 107 -1.44 -1.94 -14.05
C VAL A 107 -1.63 -2.73 -15.35
N LYS A 108 -2.24 -2.13 -16.38
CA LYS A 108 -2.32 -2.72 -17.72
C LYS A 108 -0.93 -3.06 -18.27
N ALA A 109 0.03 -2.15 -18.12
CA ALA A 109 1.41 -2.38 -18.57
C ALA A 109 2.06 -3.57 -17.89
N LEU A 110 1.84 -3.77 -16.60
CA LEU A 110 2.40 -4.92 -15.85
C LEU A 110 1.84 -6.27 -16.27
N THR A 111 0.69 -6.34 -16.95
CA THR A 111 0.17 -7.62 -17.48
C THR A 111 1.09 -8.25 -18.52
N GLN A 112 2.04 -7.49 -19.08
CA GLN A 112 3.11 -8.00 -19.94
C GLN A 112 4.16 -8.81 -19.17
N PHE A 113 4.22 -8.64 -17.84
CA PHE A 113 5.21 -9.23 -16.94
C PHE A 113 4.51 -10.01 -15.80
N PRO A 114 3.90 -11.16 -16.08
CA PRO A 114 3.08 -11.90 -15.10
C PRO A 114 3.81 -12.18 -13.78
N SER A 115 5.11 -12.53 -13.83
CA SER A 115 5.89 -12.78 -12.61
C SER A 115 6.11 -11.55 -11.74
N VAL A 116 6.16 -10.36 -12.34
CA VAL A 116 6.23 -9.09 -11.58
C VAL A 116 4.87 -8.78 -10.96
N LEU A 117 3.81 -8.95 -11.72
CA LEU A 117 2.43 -8.74 -11.26
C LEU A 117 2.10 -9.70 -10.09
N GLU A 118 2.43 -11.00 -10.24
CA GLU A 118 2.31 -12.01 -9.19
C GLU A 118 3.11 -11.63 -7.93
N ASN A 119 4.35 -11.12 -8.09
CA ASN A 119 5.14 -10.67 -6.95
C ASN A 119 4.46 -9.53 -6.20
N MET A 120 3.85 -8.59 -6.91
CA MET A 120 3.14 -7.46 -6.30
C MET A 120 1.85 -7.90 -5.60
N ASP A 121 1.11 -8.87 -6.14
CA ASP A 121 -0.08 -9.45 -5.49
C ASP A 121 0.30 -10.25 -4.24
N LYS A 122 1.27 -11.16 -4.35
CA LYS A 122 1.70 -12.01 -3.24
C LYS A 122 2.37 -11.24 -2.09
N ASN A 123 2.96 -10.09 -2.39
CA ASN A 123 3.60 -9.20 -1.43
C ASN A 123 2.80 -7.90 -1.26
N LEU A 124 1.48 -7.99 -1.09
CA LEU A 124 0.56 -6.85 -1.13
C LEU A 124 0.85 -5.77 -0.08
N SER A 125 1.33 -6.14 1.11
CA SER A 125 1.78 -5.17 2.12
C SER A 125 2.95 -4.35 1.61
N TRP A 126 3.98 -5.02 1.07
CA TRP A 126 5.13 -4.36 0.45
C TRP A 126 4.70 -3.48 -0.73
N THR A 127 3.81 -3.96 -1.59
CA THR A 127 3.27 -3.21 -2.72
C THR A 127 2.56 -1.92 -2.27
N SER A 128 1.75 -2.01 -1.22
CA SER A 128 1.03 -0.86 -0.67
C SER A 128 1.98 0.16 -0.05
N ASP A 129 2.99 -0.30 0.69
CA ASP A 129 3.98 0.59 1.31
C ASP A 129 4.88 1.24 0.25
N LEU A 130 5.23 0.53 -0.83
CA LEU A 130 5.93 1.10 -1.98
C LEU A 130 5.09 2.19 -2.65
N GLY A 131 3.79 1.96 -2.80
CA GLY A 131 2.86 2.93 -3.37
C GLY A 131 2.68 4.17 -2.50
N ASP A 132 2.60 4.00 -1.18
CA ASP A 132 2.54 5.11 -0.23
C ASP A 132 3.83 5.93 -0.23
N ALA A 133 4.99 5.27 -0.19
CA ALA A 133 6.29 5.93 -0.28
C ALA A 133 6.45 6.69 -1.60
N TYR A 134 6.13 6.05 -2.74
CA TYR A 134 6.23 6.72 -4.04
C TYR A 134 5.29 7.93 -4.15
N ALA A 135 4.08 7.88 -3.61
CA ALA A 135 3.14 9.00 -3.66
C ALA A 135 3.53 10.18 -2.75
N ASN A 136 4.28 9.96 -1.68
CA ASN A 136 4.57 10.95 -0.65
C ASN A 136 6.05 11.35 -0.53
N GLU A 137 6.98 10.48 -0.97
CA GLU A 137 8.43 10.60 -0.82
C GLU A 137 9.13 10.24 -2.16
N GLN A 138 8.61 10.78 -3.27
CA GLN A 138 8.99 10.38 -4.62
C GLN A 138 10.48 10.58 -4.91
N GLN A 139 11.07 11.68 -4.42
CA GLN A 139 12.49 11.95 -4.56
C GLN A 139 13.32 10.90 -3.82
N GLU A 140 13.00 10.67 -2.56
CA GLU A 140 13.72 9.75 -1.69
C GLU A 140 13.66 8.31 -2.20
N VAL A 141 12.50 7.90 -2.77
CA VAL A 141 12.33 6.58 -3.41
C VAL A 141 13.23 6.45 -4.64
N THR A 142 13.26 7.46 -5.52
CA THR A 142 14.11 7.43 -6.73
C THR A 142 15.59 7.48 -6.38
N ASP A 143 15.97 8.25 -5.36
CA ASP A 143 17.35 8.31 -4.85
C ASP A 143 17.75 6.95 -4.23
N ALA A 144 16.87 6.30 -3.46
CA ALA A 144 17.14 4.98 -2.93
C ALA A 144 17.38 3.94 -4.03
N ILE A 145 16.61 3.96 -5.13
CA ILE A 145 16.84 3.08 -6.28
C ILE A 145 18.24 3.32 -6.87
N GLN A 146 18.65 4.57 -7.04
CA GLN A 146 19.99 4.88 -7.58
C GLN A 146 21.10 4.45 -6.62
N VAL A 147 20.92 4.60 -5.32
CA VAL A 147 21.88 4.10 -4.30
C VAL A 147 22.03 2.57 -4.42
N MET A 148 20.93 1.83 -4.55
CA MET A 148 20.95 0.37 -4.69
C MET A 148 21.66 -0.06 -5.99
N ARG A 149 21.38 0.62 -7.12
CA ARG A 149 22.10 0.38 -8.39
C ARG A 149 23.59 0.62 -8.26
N GLN A 150 24.00 1.72 -7.62
CA GLN A 150 25.43 2.03 -7.40
C GLN A 150 26.10 0.96 -6.53
N GLN A 151 25.42 0.46 -5.50
CA GLN A 151 25.94 -0.63 -4.67
C GLN A 151 26.13 -1.93 -5.47
N ALA A 152 25.11 -2.32 -6.27
CA ALA A 152 25.20 -3.51 -7.13
C ALA A 152 26.32 -3.38 -8.18
N HIS A 153 26.46 -2.22 -8.82
CA HIS A 153 27.51 -1.95 -9.78
C HIS A 153 28.90 -1.98 -9.14
N LYS A 154 29.07 -1.34 -7.99
CA LYS A 154 30.32 -1.38 -7.23
C LYS A 154 30.70 -2.79 -6.76
N ALA A 155 29.72 -3.63 -6.49
CA ALA A 155 29.91 -5.04 -6.14
C ALA A 155 30.21 -5.93 -7.38
N GLY A 156 30.24 -5.37 -8.60
CA GLY A 156 30.44 -6.09 -9.85
C GLY A 156 29.29 -7.03 -10.18
N ARG A 157 28.06 -6.67 -9.79
CA ARG A 157 26.85 -7.46 -10.05
C ARG A 157 26.00 -6.85 -11.16
N LEU A 158 26.11 -5.56 -11.37
CA LEU A 158 25.29 -4.82 -12.35
C LEU A 158 26.21 -4.28 -13.47
N ASP A 159 26.29 -5.04 -14.55
CA ASP A 159 27.03 -4.70 -15.77
C ASP A 159 26.21 -5.04 -17.01
N SER A 160 26.52 -4.38 -18.15
CA SER A 160 25.88 -4.69 -19.41
C SER A 160 26.14 -6.13 -19.85
N ASN A 161 25.11 -6.77 -20.38
CA ASN A 161 25.16 -8.17 -20.88
C ASN A 161 24.26 -8.34 -22.12
N GLY A 162 23.96 -9.56 -22.49
CA GLY A 162 23.11 -9.85 -23.66
C GLY A 162 21.61 -9.55 -23.45
N GLN A 163 21.18 -9.31 -22.23
CA GLN A 163 19.79 -9.09 -21.83
C GLN A 163 19.53 -7.61 -21.51
N GLU A 164 20.51 -6.93 -20.94
CA GLU A 164 20.38 -5.53 -20.51
C GLU A 164 21.61 -4.71 -20.83
N LYS A 165 21.39 -3.43 -21.07
CA LYS A 165 22.41 -2.41 -21.26
C LYS A 165 22.42 -1.49 -20.05
N VAL A 166 23.53 -1.47 -19.32
CA VAL A 166 23.76 -0.61 -18.17
C VAL A 166 24.62 0.57 -18.59
N THR A 167 24.14 1.78 -18.36
CA THR A 167 24.86 3.02 -18.72
C THR A 167 24.96 3.91 -17.48
N THR A 168 26.18 4.39 -17.19
CA THR A 168 26.41 5.34 -16.11
C THR A 168 26.55 6.76 -16.66
N GLN A 169 25.76 7.70 -16.15
CA GLN A 169 25.78 9.11 -16.46
C GLN A 169 26.01 9.91 -15.16
N GLY A 170 27.25 10.30 -14.87
CA GLY A 170 27.60 10.87 -13.57
C GLY A 170 27.33 9.87 -12.43
N ASN A 171 26.41 10.21 -11.55
CA ASN A 171 25.98 9.33 -10.45
C ASN A 171 24.72 8.51 -10.76
N THR A 172 24.15 8.68 -11.96
CA THR A 172 22.93 7.99 -12.37
C THR A 172 23.24 6.74 -13.17
N ILE A 173 22.68 5.62 -12.78
CA ILE A 173 22.75 4.36 -13.53
C ILE A 173 21.40 4.13 -14.21
N ILE A 174 21.46 3.96 -15.54
CA ILE A 174 20.33 3.71 -16.43
C ILE A 174 20.40 2.26 -16.86
N ILE A 175 19.29 1.56 -16.76
CA ILE A 175 19.15 0.16 -17.20
C ILE A 175 18.09 0.10 -18.30
N GLU A 176 18.51 -0.34 -19.48
CA GLU A 176 17.67 -0.48 -20.67
C GLU A 176 17.73 -1.95 -21.15
N PRO A 177 16.69 -2.50 -21.80
CA PRO A 177 16.81 -3.75 -22.52
C PRO A 177 17.90 -3.70 -23.59
N ALA A 178 18.71 -4.76 -23.74
CA ALA A 178 19.69 -4.83 -24.81
C ALA A 178 19.01 -4.90 -26.21
N ASN A 179 17.81 -5.49 -26.28
CA ASN A 179 16.93 -5.49 -27.44
C ASN A 179 15.65 -4.71 -27.08
N PRO A 180 15.28 -3.63 -27.77
CA PRO A 180 14.11 -2.81 -27.44
C PRO A 180 12.78 -3.54 -27.56
N GLU A 181 12.73 -4.66 -28.31
CA GLU A 181 11.50 -5.45 -28.52
C GLU A 181 11.34 -6.59 -27.49
N VAL A 182 12.38 -6.88 -26.69
CA VAL A 182 12.36 -7.98 -25.73
C VAL A 182 12.93 -7.54 -24.40
N VAL A 183 12.11 -7.57 -23.38
CA VAL A 183 12.48 -7.23 -22.01
C VAL A 183 12.71 -8.49 -21.19
N TYR A 184 13.84 -8.57 -20.53
CA TYR A 184 14.14 -9.60 -19.54
C TYR A 184 14.01 -9.01 -18.16
N VAL A 185 13.21 -9.66 -17.30
CA VAL A 185 13.12 -9.28 -15.90
C VAL A 185 14.26 -9.98 -15.16
N PRO A 186 15.18 -9.24 -14.51
CA PRO A 186 16.24 -9.86 -13.75
C PRO A 186 15.69 -10.58 -12.52
N ALA A 187 16.20 -11.80 -12.29
CA ALA A 187 15.93 -12.60 -11.11
C ALA A 187 17.14 -12.51 -10.16
N TYR A 188 16.93 -12.12 -8.93
CA TYR A 188 18.00 -11.98 -7.93
C TYR A 188 17.46 -12.10 -6.50
N ASP A 189 18.37 -12.29 -5.55
CA ASP A 189 18.05 -12.16 -4.13
C ASP A 189 18.19 -10.69 -3.72
N PRO A 190 17.08 -10.00 -3.45
CA PRO A 190 17.11 -8.55 -3.16
C PRO A 190 17.83 -8.20 -1.86
N TRP A 191 18.21 -9.20 -1.06
CA TRP A 191 18.87 -8.98 0.22
C TRP A 191 20.37 -9.25 0.15
N LEU A 192 20.88 -9.84 -0.94
CA LEU A 192 22.27 -10.26 -1.10
C LEU A 192 22.98 -9.68 -2.34
N VAL A 193 22.24 -9.24 -3.36
CA VAL A 193 22.79 -8.84 -4.66
C VAL A 193 23.61 -7.53 -4.59
N TYR A 194 23.36 -6.69 -3.62
CA TYR A 194 23.95 -5.34 -3.52
C TYR A 194 25.35 -5.29 -2.89
N GLY A 195 26.00 -6.42 -2.73
CA GLY A 195 27.34 -6.56 -2.16
C GLY A 195 27.31 -6.92 -0.68
N GLU A 196 26.85 -6.03 0.18
CA GLU A 196 26.61 -6.34 1.59
C GLU A 196 25.15 -6.77 1.80
N PRO A 197 24.89 -7.76 2.68
CA PRO A 197 23.53 -8.16 3.00
C PRO A 197 22.74 -7.01 3.65
N ILE A 198 21.53 -6.81 3.17
CA ILE A 198 20.58 -5.85 3.77
C ILE A 198 19.46 -6.60 4.48
N VAL A 199 18.83 -5.93 5.46
CA VAL A 199 17.70 -6.51 6.18
C VAL A 199 16.52 -6.68 5.23
N ALA A 200 15.94 -7.88 5.21
CA ALA A 200 14.79 -8.17 4.37
C ALA A 200 13.56 -7.34 4.80
N TYR A 201 12.77 -6.91 3.82
CA TYR A 201 11.49 -6.29 4.10
C TYR A 201 10.57 -7.31 4.83
N PRO A 202 9.97 -6.92 5.98
CA PRO A 202 9.18 -7.84 6.80
C PRO A 202 8.00 -8.44 6.03
N GLY A 203 7.93 -9.77 6.01
CA GLY A 203 6.84 -10.48 5.35
C GLY A 203 6.93 -10.56 3.82
N TRP A 204 8.04 -10.14 3.23
CA TRP A 204 8.25 -10.33 1.79
C TRP A 204 8.57 -11.79 1.47
N TYR A 205 7.91 -12.32 0.44
CA TYR A 205 8.06 -13.70 -0.02
C TYR A 205 8.64 -13.75 -1.43
N PRO A 206 9.63 -14.63 -1.68
CA PRO A 206 10.18 -14.82 -3.01
C PRO A 206 9.16 -15.46 -3.97
N VAL A 207 9.09 -14.93 -5.19
CA VAL A 207 8.24 -15.44 -6.26
C VAL A 207 9.12 -16.11 -7.33
N PRO A 208 8.72 -17.29 -7.83
CA PRO A 208 9.44 -17.96 -8.90
C PRO A 208 9.58 -17.10 -10.15
N GLY A 209 10.73 -17.20 -10.83
CA GLY A 209 11.00 -16.45 -12.07
C GLY A 209 11.64 -15.07 -11.89
N ILE A 210 11.51 -14.45 -10.73
CA ILE A 210 12.17 -13.16 -10.38
C ILE A 210 13.04 -13.26 -9.12
N PHE A 211 13.09 -14.39 -8.47
CA PHE A 211 13.97 -14.65 -7.33
C PHE A 211 15.02 -15.72 -7.70
N LEU A 212 16.28 -15.38 -7.42
CA LEU A 212 17.43 -16.28 -7.56
C LEU A 212 18.24 -16.21 -6.26
N PRO A 213 18.36 -17.32 -5.50
CA PRO A 213 19.14 -17.33 -4.27
C PRO A 213 20.61 -16.98 -4.48
N GLY A 214 21.18 -16.16 -3.58
CA GLY A 214 22.58 -15.78 -3.61
C GLY A 214 22.86 -14.42 -4.26
N PRO A 215 24.13 -14.02 -4.37
CA PRO A 215 24.50 -12.66 -4.73
C PRO A 215 24.52 -12.39 -6.25
N GLY A 216 24.09 -13.33 -7.07
CA GLY A 216 24.09 -13.22 -8.53
C GLY A 216 22.81 -12.65 -9.10
N ILE A 217 22.86 -12.26 -10.37
CA ILE A 217 21.68 -11.90 -11.19
C ILE A 217 21.54 -12.96 -12.27
N GLY A 218 20.33 -13.45 -12.47
CA GLY A 218 19.96 -14.34 -13.58
C GLY A 218 18.84 -13.72 -14.41
N PHE A 219 18.62 -14.29 -15.59
CA PHE A 219 17.54 -13.86 -16.47
C PHE A 219 16.73 -15.07 -16.90
N GLY A 220 15.42 -14.97 -16.79
CA GLY A 220 14.47 -15.96 -17.23
C GLY A 220 14.12 -15.83 -18.71
N VAL A 221 12.86 -16.07 -19.03
CA VAL A 221 12.31 -15.90 -20.38
C VAL A 221 12.16 -14.41 -20.69
N GLY A 222 12.53 -14.00 -21.92
CA GLY A 222 12.29 -12.65 -22.39
C GLY A 222 10.81 -12.44 -22.75
N PHE A 223 10.29 -11.27 -22.43
CA PHE A 223 8.93 -10.85 -22.75
C PHE A 223 8.94 -9.96 -23.99
N GLY A 224 8.24 -10.36 -25.05
CA GLY A 224 8.07 -9.53 -26.25
C GLY A 224 7.13 -8.38 -25.98
N VAL A 225 7.63 -7.16 -26.03
CA VAL A 225 6.84 -5.94 -25.72
C VAL A 225 6.29 -5.23 -26.97
N GLY A 226 6.75 -5.63 -28.15
CA GLY A 226 6.31 -5.04 -29.42
C GLY A 226 4.81 -5.18 -29.70
N PHE A 227 4.17 -6.26 -29.26
CA PHE A 227 2.73 -6.47 -29.44
C PHE A 227 1.85 -5.43 -28.72
N PHE A 228 2.40 -4.78 -27.71
CA PHE A 228 1.69 -3.80 -26.88
C PHE A 228 1.96 -2.36 -27.34
N GLY A 229 2.84 -2.17 -28.32
CA GLY A 229 3.28 -0.83 -28.79
C GLY A 229 2.16 0.02 -29.42
N GLY A 230 1.06 -0.60 -29.90
CA GLY A 230 -0.10 0.10 -30.43
C GLY A 230 -1.08 0.61 -29.36
N PHE A 231 -0.88 0.25 -28.09
CA PHE A 231 -1.72 0.65 -26.97
C PHE A 231 -1.03 1.76 -26.19
N GLY A 232 -1.78 2.79 -25.79
CA GLY A 232 -1.24 3.95 -25.07
C GLY A 232 -0.61 3.63 -23.70
N TRP A 233 -0.80 2.40 -23.17
CA TRP A 233 -0.23 1.90 -21.94
C TRP A 233 0.97 0.96 -22.15
N GLY A 234 1.38 0.70 -23.42
CA GLY A 234 2.47 -0.21 -23.74
C GLY A 234 3.84 0.26 -23.23
N TRP A 235 4.83 -0.64 -23.35
CA TRP A 235 6.19 -0.48 -22.84
C TRP A 235 6.84 0.86 -23.14
N HIS A 236 6.79 1.32 -24.41
CA HIS A 236 7.51 2.51 -24.87
C HIS A 236 6.95 3.85 -24.35
N HIS A 237 5.83 3.82 -23.65
CA HIS A 237 5.22 5.00 -23.05
C HIS A 237 5.75 5.31 -21.65
N TRP A 238 6.58 4.44 -21.08
CA TRP A 238 7.06 4.51 -19.70
C TRP A 238 8.55 4.77 -19.62
N GLY A 239 8.96 5.51 -18.57
CA GLY A 239 10.35 5.76 -18.25
C GLY A 239 10.52 6.48 -16.92
N CYS A 240 11.78 6.62 -16.50
CA CYS A 240 12.16 7.39 -15.31
C CYS A 240 12.96 8.63 -15.73
N ASP A 241 12.58 9.78 -15.20
CA ASP A 241 13.41 10.97 -15.17
C ASP A 241 14.13 11.01 -13.81
N TRP A 242 15.32 10.42 -13.78
CA TRP A 242 16.11 10.30 -12.54
C TRP A 242 16.56 11.65 -11.98
N HIS A 243 16.80 12.67 -12.83
CA HIS A 243 17.17 14.01 -12.40
C HIS A 243 15.98 14.80 -11.86
N GLY A 244 14.81 14.58 -12.46
CA GLY A 244 13.55 15.20 -12.04
C GLY A 244 12.82 14.40 -10.95
N HIS A 245 13.38 13.25 -10.52
CA HIS A 245 12.81 12.36 -9.49
C HIS A 245 11.37 11.95 -9.76
N ARG A 246 11.06 11.55 -11.00
CA ARG A 246 9.67 11.29 -11.42
C ARG A 246 9.56 10.18 -12.46
N VAL A 247 8.42 9.53 -12.44
CA VAL A 247 8.00 8.61 -13.50
C VAL A 247 7.42 9.41 -14.64
N ILE A 248 7.80 9.03 -15.85
CA ILE A 248 7.29 9.60 -17.11
C ILE A 248 6.34 8.60 -17.75
N TYR A 249 5.17 9.08 -18.11
CA TYR A 249 4.18 8.36 -18.90
C TYR A 249 3.66 9.24 -20.05
N ASN A 250 3.72 8.73 -21.29
CA ASN A 250 3.33 9.48 -22.48
C ASN A 250 3.99 10.88 -22.55
N HIS A 251 5.32 10.94 -22.30
CA HIS A 251 6.12 12.17 -22.29
C HIS A 251 5.74 13.19 -21.20
N ASN A 252 4.85 12.86 -20.28
CA ASN A 252 4.43 13.71 -19.18
C ASN A 252 4.80 13.07 -17.85
N THR A 253 4.90 13.90 -16.80
CA THR A 253 5.00 13.37 -15.43
C THR A 253 3.75 12.56 -15.11
N TYR A 254 3.94 11.31 -14.68
CA TYR A 254 2.84 10.47 -14.22
C TYR A 254 2.31 10.98 -12.88
N ILE A 255 0.99 11.13 -12.79
CA ILE A 255 0.30 11.52 -11.57
C ILE A 255 -0.72 10.44 -11.26
N SER A 256 -0.56 9.79 -10.11
CA SER A 256 -1.53 8.80 -9.65
C SER A 256 -2.86 9.46 -9.27
N HIS A 257 -3.95 8.87 -9.75
CA HIS A 257 -5.33 9.22 -9.39
C HIS A 257 -5.95 8.17 -8.45
N SER A 258 -5.12 7.34 -7.82
CA SER A 258 -5.56 6.30 -6.90
C SER A 258 -6.43 6.89 -5.78
N ARG A 259 -7.45 6.11 -5.40
CA ARG A 259 -8.28 6.41 -4.21
C ARG A 259 -7.82 5.62 -2.99
N THR A 260 -6.95 4.64 -3.19
CA THR A 260 -6.44 3.75 -2.14
C THR A 260 -5.26 4.38 -1.43
N ILE A 261 -4.35 4.99 -2.20
CA ILE A 261 -3.17 5.68 -1.67
C ILE A 261 -3.51 7.16 -1.52
N ILE A 262 -3.38 7.68 -0.31
CA ILE A 262 -3.66 9.06 0.01
C ILE A 262 -2.37 9.86 -0.11
N ASN A 263 -2.32 10.79 -1.07
CA ASN A 263 -1.24 11.76 -1.13
C ASN A 263 -1.42 12.78 0.02
N ARG A 264 -0.60 12.64 1.05
CA ARG A 264 -0.63 13.46 2.29
C ARG A 264 -0.40 14.95 2.00
N ASN A 265 0.38 15.27 0.97
CA ASN A 265 0.65 16.65 0.58
C ASN A 265 -0.63 17.36 0.07
N ASN A 266 -1.50 16.64 -0.63
CA ASN A 266 -2.79 17.20 -1.08
C ASN A 266 -3.79 17.36 0.08
N PHE A 267 -3.66 16.59 1.15
CA PHE A 267 -4.53 16.73 2.33
C PHE A 267 -4.25 18.03 3.09
N ASN A 268 -2.99 18.38 3.26
CA ASN A 268 -2.60 19.61 3.95
C ASN A 268 -3.09 20.87 3.22
N HIS A 269 -3.11 20.89 1.90
CA HIS A 269 -3.63 22.04 1.14
C HIS A 269 -5.16 22.19 1.19
N ARG A 270 -5.91 21.11 1.38
CA ARG A 270 -7.39 21.19 1.49
C ARG A 270 -7.88 21.63 2.86
N ASN A 271 -7.10 21.38 3.91
CA ASN A 271 -7.50 21.72 5.28
C ASN A 271 -7.30 23.21 5.63
N PHE A 272 -6.50 23.97 4.87
CA PHE A 272 -6.27 25.39 5.13
C PHE A 272 -7.32 26.32 4.50
N ASN A 273 -8.27 25.81 3.71
CA ASN A 273 -9.24 26.66 3.00
C ASN A 273 -10.65 26.67 3.63
N HIS A 274 -10.80 26.21 4.89
CA HIS A 274 -12.07 26.27 5.62
C HIS A 274 -12.17 27.45 6.62
N GLY A 275 -11.42 28.52 6.41
CA GLY A 275 -11.42 29.69 7.26
C GLY A 275 -11.93 30.94 6.59
N ASN A 276 -13.10 30.96 5.96
CA ASN A 276 -13.81 32.22 5.66
C ASN A 276 -15.31 32.00 5.49
N PHE A 277 -15.98 31.58 6.56
CA PHE A 277 -17.42 31.85 6.66
C PHE A 277 -17.62 33.25 7.17
N ASN A 278 -17.78 34.17 6.23
CA ASN A 278 -18.20 35.55 6.49
C ASN A 278 -19.58 35.52 7.16
N HIS A 279 -19.64 35.82 8.44
CA HIS A 279 -20.90 36.12 9.13
C HIS A 279 -21.47 37.39 8.56
N GLY A 280 -22.26 37.27 7.52
CA GLY A 280 -23.10 38.32 7.00
C GLY A 280 -24.16 38.72 8.03
N ASN A 281 -24.01 39.93 8.50
CA ASN A 281 -24.89 40.67 9.41
C ASN A 281 -26.34 40.66 8.88
N ALA A 282 -27.23 39.89 9.53
CA ALA A 282 -28.67 39.96 9.23
C ALA A 282 -29.30 41.09 10.00
N SER A 283 -29.45 42.24 9.33
CA SER A 283 -30.28 43.36 9.81
C SER A 283 -31.76 43.01 9.71
N HIS A 284 -32.45 43.20 10.80
CA HIS A 284 -33.93 43.14 10.91
C HIS A 284 -34.63 44.11 9.94
N GLY A 285 -35.49 43.60 9.10
CA GLY A 285 -36.43 44.35 8.28
C GLY A 285 -37.83 43.76 8.43
N SER A 286 -38.76 44.59 8.86
CA SER A 286 -40.15 44.31 9.25
C SER A 286 -41.04 43.82 8.11
N ARG A 287 -42.04 42.99 8.49
CA ARG A 287 -43.21 42.56 7.63
C ARG A 287 -44.14 43.76 7.28
N PRO A 288 -44.91 43.69 6.19
CA PRO A 288 -46.31 43.20 6.35
C PRO A 288 -46.85 42.33 5.21
N GLY A 289 -47.67 41.40 5.56
CA GLY A 289 -48.90 40.84 5.21
C GLY A 289 -49.33 40.60 3.73
N GLY A 290 -49.91 39.41 3.47
CA GLY A 290 -50.68 39.08 2.26
C GLY A 290 -50.92 37.57 2.18
N GLY A 291 -52.16 37.15 2.39
CA GLY A 291 -52.59 35.79 2.43
C GLY A 291 -52.91 35.16 1.05
N GLY A 292 -53.09 33.84 1.05
CA GLY A 292 -53.66 33.07 -0.02
C GLY A 292 -53.13 31.61 -0.12
N PRO A 293 -53.88 30.64 -0.63
CA PRO A 293 -54.19 29.41 0.08
C PRO A 293 -53.39 28.18 -0.38
N GLY A 294 -53.50 27.16 0.46
CA GLY A 294 -52.80 25.91 0.52
C GLY A 294 -52.66 25.05 -0.74
N PHE A 295 -51.52 24.32 -0.69
CA PHE A 295 -51.39 23.06 -1.40
C PHE A 295 -50.87 22.00 -0.44
N ARG A 296 -51.62 20.88 -0.36
CA ARG A 296 -51.20 19.67 0.35
C ARG A 296 -50.03 19.04 -0.39
N GLY A 297 -48.87 18.90 0.27
CA GLY A 297 -47.73 18.23 -0.24
C GLY A 297 -47.54 16.87 0.39
N SER A 298 -47.17 15.94 -0.43
CA SER A 298 -46.80 14.57 -0.11
C SER A 298 -45.47 14.49 0.62
N SER A 299 -45.45 13.63 1.63
CA SER A 299 -44.28 13.29 2.45
C SER A 299 -43.16 12.67 1.60
N ALA A 300 -41.99 13.26 1.57
CA ALA A 300 -40.75 12.63 1.09
C ALA A 300 -40.18 11.69 2.16
N PRO A 301 -39.68 10.50 1.80
CA PRO A 301 -39.10 9.60 2.76
C PRO A 301 -37.76 10.11 3.25
N HIS A 302 -37.60 10.13 4.56
CA HIS A 302 -36.33 10.34 5.26
C HIS A 302 -35.36 9.23 4.89
N PHE A 303 -34.31 9.55 4.14
CA PHE A 303 -33.16 8.68 4.00
C PHE A 303 -32.27 8.81 5.24
N GLN A 304 -32.28 7.79 6.08
CA GLN A 304 -31.21 7.61 7.07
C GLN A 304 -29.93 7.22 6.32
N PRO A 305 -28.78 7.82 6.65
CA PRO A 305 -27.49 7.38 6.12
C PRO A 305 -27.19 5.99 6.68
N GLY A 306 -27.34 4.98 5.83
CA GLY A 306 -26.91 3.62 6.16
C GLY A 306 -25.39 3.60 6.35
N THR A 307 -24.96 3.08 7.48
CA THR A 307 -23.58 2.71 7.77
C THR A 307 -23.08 1.75 6.68
N ARG A 308 -22.27 2.24 5.77
CA ARG A 308 -21.51 1.40 4.84
C ARG A 308 -20.40 0.74 5.66
N SER A 309 -20.63 -0.50 6.09
CA SER A 309 -19.59 -1.39 6.54
C SER A 309 -18.77 -1.81 5.31
N GLY A 310 -17.70 -1.08 5.01
CA GLY A 310 -16.68 -1.54 4.08
C GLY A 310 -15.96 -2.74 4.68
N ALA A 311 -15.77 -3.81 3.92
CA ALA A 311 -15.13 -5.05 4.35
C ALA A 311 -13.66 -4.87 4.84
N PHE A 312 -13.12 -3.66 4.75
CA PHE A 312 -11.74 -3.31 5.09
C PHE A 312 -11.58 -2.19 6.14
N SER A 313 -12.65 -1.76 6.82
CA SER A 313 -12.56 -0.70 7.82
C SER A 313 -11.97 -1.11 9.18
N GLY A 314 -11.29 -2.26 9.28
CA GLY A 314 -10.75 -2.83 10.52
C GLY A 314 -9.22 -2.84 10.64
N PHE A 315 -8.47 -2.28 9.71
CA PHE A 315 -6.99 -2.38 9.72
C PHE A 315 -6.25 -1.16 10.26
N ASP A 316 -6.97 -0.13 10.62
CA ASP A 316 -6.37 1.12 11.12
C ASP A 316 -6.13 1.13 12.63
N HIS A 317 -5.59 0.20 13.26
CA HIS A 317 -4.95 0.33 14.61
C HIS A 317 -4.56 -1.07 15.08
N GLY A 318 -3.30 -1.37 15.18
CA GLY A 318 -2.71 -2.62 15.70
C GLY A 318 -2.99 -2.93 17.19
N GLY A 319 -4.18 -2.66 17.66
CA GLY A 319 -4.67 -2.96 18.99
C GLY A 319 -5.91 -3.85 18.93
N ASN A 320 -5.77 -5.13 19.35
CA ASN A 320 -6.83 -6.13 19.55
C ASN A 320 -7.06 -7.20 18.47
N VAL A 321 -6.02 -7.76 17.91
CA VAL A 321 -6.14 -9.01 17.12
C VAL A 321 -6.51 -10.22 18.00
N ARG A 322 -6.39 -10.12 19.34
CA ARG A 322 -6.75 -11.19 20.27
C ARG A 322 -8.26 -11.39 20.47
N GLY A 323 -9.09 -10.40 20.15
CA GLY A 323 -10.54 -10.47 20.33
C GLY A 323 -11.28 -11.24 19.23
N PHE A 324 -10.72 -11.32 18.03
CA PHE A 324 -11.36 -12.00 16.90
C PHE A 324 -10.96 -13.47 16.75
N SER A 325 -9.85 -13.89 17.37
CA SER A 325 -9.39 -15.27 17.37
C SER A 325 -10.21 -16.21 18.28
N SER A 326 -10.99 -15.66 19.21
CA SER A 326 -11.79 -16.47 20.14
C SER A 326 -13.16 -16.87 19.57
N ARG A 327 -13.66 -16.20 18.52
CA ARG A 327 -14.96 -16.54 17.91
C ARG A 327 -14.89 -17.72 16.93
N GLY A 328 -13.71 -18.09 16.44
CA GLY A 328 -13.53 -19.22 15.53
C GLY A 328 -13.45 -20.59 16.22
N ARG A 329 -13.26 -20.65 17.55
CA ARG A 329 -13.13 -21.90 18.29
C ARG A 329 -14.43 -22.50 18.82
N SER A 330 -15.53 -21.78 18.78
CA SER A 330 -16.82 -22.25 19.28
C SER A 330 -17.70 -22.99 18.28
N SER A 331 -17.27 -23.12 17.01
CA SER A 331 -18.03 -23.85 15.99
C SER A 331 -17.54 -25.28 15.70
N PHE A 332 -16.53 -25.78 16.41
CA PHE A 332 -16.03 -27.16 16.28
C PHE A 332 -16.18 -27.97 17.56
N GLY A 333 -17.34 -27.91 18.21
CA GLY A 333 -17.62 -28.67 19.37
C GLY A 333 -19.09 -29.16 19.38
N GLY A 334 -19.35 -30.35 18.87
CA GLY A 334 -20.64 -30.96 19.02
C GLY A 334 -20.96 -32.03 17.99
N GLY A 335 -20.72 -33.28 18.30
CA GLY A 335 -21.19 -34.38 17.45
C GLY A 335 -20.44 -35.70 17.70
N SER A 336 -20.38 -36.15 18.94
CA SER A 336 -20.07 -37.54 19.24
C SER A 336 -21.39 -38.32 19.22
N HIS A 337 -21.56 -39.22 18.26
CA HIS A 337 -22.46 -40.39 18.40
C HIS A 337 -21.77 -41.60 17.87
N GLY A 338 -21.58 -42.57 18.72
CA GLY A 338 -21.05 -43.87 18.48
C GLY A 338 -22.03 -44.75 17.71
N GLY A 339 -21.50 -45.75 17.07
CA GLY A 339 -22.23 -46.85 16.43
C GLY A 339 -21.22 -47.84 15.87
N GLY A 340 -20.85 -48.83 16.67
CA GLY A 340 -20.10 -49.98 16.21
C GLY A 340 -20.99 -50.90 15.38
N PHE A 341 -20.39 -51.77 14.58
CA PHE A 341 -20.69 -53.21 14.47
C PHE A 341 -19.89 -53.85 13.34
N HIS A 342 -19.17 -54.93 13.71
CA HIS A 342 -18.90 -56.20 13.01
C HIS A 342 -18.55 -56.20 11.50
N GLY A 343 -17.49 -56.77 11.00
CA GLY A 343 -17.06 -58.15 11.23
C GLY A 343 -17.15 -58.92 9.90
N GLY A 344 -16.11 -59.68 9.50
CA GLY A 344 -16.10 -60.64 8.38
C GLY A 344 -15.16 -60.19 7.22
N GLY A 345 -14.03 -60.79 6.88
CA GLY A 345 -13.73 -62.20 6.80
C GLY A 345 -13.74 -62.65 5.35
N GLY A 346 -12.57 -63.11 4.82
CA GLY A 346 -12.45 -63.82 3.52
C GLY A 346 -11.60 -63.07 2.52
N GLY A 347 -10.38 -63.42 2.12
CA GLY A 347 -9.90 -64.76 1.74
C GLY A 347 -10.02 -64.88 0.20
N GLY A 348 -8.91 -64.87 -0.53
CA GLY A 348 -8.95 -65.20 -1.95
C GLY A 348 -7.66 -64.87 -2.70
N ARG A 349 -6.78 -65.85 -2.76
CA ARG A 349 -5.63 -65.96 -3.70
C ARG A 349 -6.09 -66.05 -5.13
N HIS A 350 -5.20 -65.74 -6.03
CA HIS A 350 -4.76 -66.27 -7.34
C HIS A 350 -4.73 -65.17 -8.42
N ARG A 351 -3.76 -65.02 -9.08
CA ARG A 351 -2.67 -65.42 -9.94
C ARG A 351 -1.97 -64.16 -10.46
#